data_4e9e69424be3ecb38cc3ab176b96a359
#
_entry.id   4e9e69424be3ecb38cc3ab176b96a359
#
_cell.length_a   1.000
_cell.length_b   1.000
_cell.length_c   1.000
_cell.angle_alpha   90.00
_cell.angle_beta   90.00
_cell.angle_gamma   90.00
#
_symmetry.space_group_name_H-M   'P 1'
#
loop_
_entity.id
_entity.type
_entity.pdbx_description
1 polymer ?
#
loop_
_entity_poly.entity_id
_entity_poly.type
_entity_poly.pdbx_seq_one_letter_code
_entity_poly.pdbx_strand_id
1 'polypeptide(L)'
;MLRHRPPASLRFGVDTFAFPNESRSNNPGKPDLYANYCFVMARGVTQFQRFARFDPAAPRVAREEYVARIRRVASHAPWEDPLPAAARVVIPGYASLYEFSREQEAAVKEGLVGRFWTLVHWTNWRVVFPFPRWHQERVAREAMTELQEGRPVQLLVTNFPTWELNHTVIAYSYRLDPSGNVLFTVYDPNDPLEPGRVTFDRAERRFEASRLYDTNPGPIRAFRMYYWALL
;
A
#
# COMPACT_ATOMS: atom_id res chain seq x y z
N MET A 1 -8.70 25.90 -21.57
CA MET A 1 -7.85 24.77 -21.18
C MET A 1 -7.92 24.61 -19.67
N LEU A 2 -8.83 23.76 -19.17
CA LEU A 2 -8.92 23.43 -17.76
C LEU A 2 -7.69 22.57 -17.42
N ARG A 3 -6.76 23.11 -16.63
CA ARG A 3 -5.67 22.33 -16.07
C ARG A 3 -6.31 21.31 -15.12
N HIS A 4 -6.39 20.06 -15.55
CA HIS A 4 -6.72 18.96 -14.66
C HIS A 4 -5.67 18.97 -13.54
N ARG A 5 -6.12 19.35 -12.36
CA ARG A 5 -5.29 19.21 -11.16
C ARG A 5 -5.13 17.70 -10.94
N PRO A 6 -3.91 17.16 -10.91
CA PRO A 6 -3.74 15.74 -10.66
C PRO A 6 -4.45 15.38 -9.35
N PRO A 7 -5.07 14.21 -9.25
CA PRO A 7 -5.66 13.77 -7.99
C PRO A 7 -4.60 13.86 -6.89
N ALA A 8 -5.03 14.22 -5.69
CA ALA A 8 -4.12 14.42 -4.56
C ALA A 8 -3.30 13.14 -4.34
N SER A 9 -1.97 13.24 -4.47
CA SER A 9 -1.07 12.15 -4.13
C SER A 9 -1.28 11.74 -2.67
N LEU A 10 -1.03 10.47 -2.36
CA LEU A 10 -1.09 9.94 -1.00
C LEU A 10 -0.18 10.76 -0.08
N ARG A 11 -0.70 11.17 1.07
CA ARG A 11 0.02 11.94 2.10
C ARG A 11 0.37 10.99 3.24
N PHE A 12 1.65 10.75 3.44
CA PHE A 12 2.13 9.95 4.57
C PHE A 12 1.71 10.60 5.90
N GLY A 13 1.31 9.78 6.89
CA GLY A 13 0.83 10.28 8.18
C GLY A 13 -0.55 10.93 8.16
N VAL A 14 -1.24 10.94 7.01
CA VAL A 14 -2.63 11.40 6.87
C VAL A 14 -3.48 10.32 6.21
N ASP A 15 -3.05 9.85 5.06
CA ASP A 15 -3.77 8.88 4.24
C ASP A 15 -3.26 7.44 4.44
N THR A 16 -2.40 7.20 5.45
CA THR A 16 -1.82 5.91 5.83
C THR A 16 -2.33 5.43 7.18
N PHE A 17 -2.22 4.13 7.47
CA PHE A 17 -2.54 3.62 8.80
C PHE A 17 -1.48 4.05 9.83
N ALA A 18 -1.90 4.24 11.08
CA ALA A 18 -1.07 4.66 12.20
C ALA A 18 -0.47 3.49 13.01
N PHE A 19 -0.85 2.26 12.70
CA PHE A 19 -0.37 1.06 13.38
C PHE A 19 0.44 0.18 12.41
N PRO A 20 1.44 -0.55 12.92
CA PRO A 20 2.27 -1.42 12.08
C PRO A 20 1.54 -2.71 11.71
N ASN A 21 1.96 -3.31 10.59
CA ASN A 21 1.67 -4.70 10.31
C ASN A 21 2.45 -5.57 11.30
N GLU A 22 1.75 -6.37 12.09
CA GLU A 22 2.37 -7.30 13.05
C GLU A 22 2.93 -8.53 12.31
N SER A 23 3.99 -8.34 11.54
CA SER A 23 4.64 -9.44 10.81
C SER A 23 5.46 -10.38 11.71
N ARG A 24 5.68 -9.98 12.96
CA ARG A 24 6.43 -10.73 13.97
C ARG A 24 5.55 -11.23 15.08
N SER A 25 4.61 -12.04 14.82
CA SER A 25 3.93 -12.68 15.91
C SER A 25 4.53 -14.05 16.20
N ASN A 26 5.66 -14.09 16.81
CA ASN A 26 6.03 -15.16 17.72
C ASN A 26 5.31 -14.98 19.06
N ASN A 27 4.02 -14.71 19.05
CA ASN A 27 3.23 -14.59 20.26
C ASN A 27 2.61 -15.96 20.56
N PRO A 28 3.15 -16.76 21.48
CA PRO A 28 2.76 -18.17 21.69
C PRO A 28 1.29 -18.40 22.05
N GLY A 29 0.51 -17.36 22.22
CA GLY A 29 -0.91 -17.43 22.61
C GLY A 29 -1.89 -16.85 21.60
N LYS A 30 -1.43 -16.28 20.49
CA LYS A 30 -2.32 -15.77 19.44
C LYS A 30 -1.89 -16.37 18.10
N PRO A 31 -2.76 -17.14 17.44
CA PRO A 31 -2.46 -17.57 16.09
C PRO A 31 -2.22 -16.34 15.22
N ASP A 32 -1.15 -16.37 14.45
CA ASP A 32 -0.71 -15.33 13.55
C ASP A 32 -1.72 -14.99 12.46
N LEU A 33 -2.80 -14.35 12.85
CA LEU A 33 -3.81 -13.84 11.93
C LEU A 33 -3.28 -12.69 11.07
N TYR A 34 -2.15 -12.09 11.43
CA TYR A 34 -1.59 -10.89 10.78
C TYR A 34 -0.30 -11.12 9.99
N ALA A 35 0.36 -12.26 10.11
CA ALA A 35 1.40 -12.63 9.16
C ALA A 35 0.83 -12.52 7.74
N ASN A 36 1.46 -11.74 6.86
CA ASN A 36 1.02 -11.41 5.51
C ASN A 36 -0.08 -10.33 5.38
N TYR A 37 -0.36 -9.56 6.42
CA TYR A 37 -1.36 -8.48 6.36
C TYR A 37 -0.88 -7.24 5.60
N CYS A 38 0.41 -7.11 5.32
CA CYS A 38 0.97 -6.01 4.54
C CYS A 38 0.23 -5.79 3.20
N PHE A 39 -0.16 -6.87 2.51
CA PHE A 39 -0.94 -6.80 1.28
C PHE A 39 -2.32 -6.18 1.50
N VAL A 40 -3.01 -6.59 2.57
CA VAL A 40 -4.33 -6.08 2.91
C VAL A 40 -4.25 -4.63 3.37
N MET A 41 -3.25 -4.28 4.17
CA MET A 41 -3.04 -2.91 4.64
C MET A 41 -2.72 -1.97 3.47
N ALA A 42 -1.76 -2.32 2.62
CA ALA A 42 -1.44 -1.51 1.45
C ALA A 42 -2.67 -1.34 0.52
N ARG A 43 -3.39 -2.43 0.23
CA ARG A 43 -4.65 -2.36 -0.53
C ARG A 43 -5.67 -1.47 0.18
N GLY A 44 -5.84 -1.63 1.50
CA GLY A 44 -6.76 -0.84 2.32
C GLY A 44 -6.49 0.66 2.22
N VAL A 45 -5.23 1.11 2.28
CA VAL A 45 -4.86 2.52 2.08
C VAL A 45 -5.37 3.03 0.74
N THR A 46 -5.15 2.29 -0.35
CA THR A 46 -5.63 2.65 -1.68
C THR A 46 -7.17 2.70 -1.73
N GLN A 47 -7.85 1.73 -1.10
CA GLN A 47 -9.31 1.68 -1.04
C GLN A 47 -9.88 2.85 -0.22
N PHE A 48 -9.31 3.18 0.92
CA PHE A 48 -9.75 4.34 1.71
C PHE A 48 -9.57 5.64 0.94
N GLN A 49 -8.44 5.83 0.24
CA GLN A 49 -8.21 7.01 -0.58
C GLN A 49 -9.25 7.19 -1.69
N ARG A 50 -9.71 6.10 -2.30
CA ARG A 50 -10.63 6.11 -3.44
C ARG A 50 -12.10 6.12 -3.04
N PHE A 51 -12.45 5.43 -1.95
CA PHE A 51 -13.84 5.07 -1.64
C PHE A 51 -14.33 5.60 -0.29
N ALA A 52 -13.45 6.14 0.57
CA ALA A 52 -13.82 6.74 1.84
C ALA A 52 -13.76 8.27 1.80
N ARG A 53 -14.53 8.90 2.68
CA ARG A 53 -14.47 10.31 3.01
C ARG A 53 -14.55 10.48 4.53
N PHE A 54 -13.60 11.19 5.09
CA PHE A 54 -13.57 11.51 6.51
C PHE A 54 -14.40 12.76 6.78
N ASP A 55 -15.15 12.77 7.89
CA ASP A 55 -16.00 13.88 8.32
C ASP A 55 -15.81 14.13 9.82
N PRO A 56 -14.88 15.02 10.19
CA PRO A 56 -14.59 15.30 11.60
C PRO A 56 -15.73 16.02 12.33
N ALA A 57 -16.65 16.67 11.61
CA ALA A 57 -17.78 17.37 12.19
C ALA A 57 -18.96 16.44 12.54
N ALA A 58 -19.02 15.28 11.91
CA ALA A 58 -20.07 14.30 12.20
C ALA A 58 -19.81 13.57 13.53
N PRO A 59 -20.83 13.21 14.29
CA PRO A 59 -20.68 12.50 15.56
C PRO A 59 -20.05 11.12 15.33
N ARG A 60 -19.22 10.70 16.27
CA ARG A 60 -18.65 9.34 16.30
C ARG A 60 -19.76 8.30 16.45
N VAL A 61 -19.54 7.14 15.86
CA VAL A 61 -20.49 6.01 15.89
C VAL A 61 -19.92 4.85 16.69
N ALA A 62 -20.75 3.82 16.95
CA ALA A 62 -20.31 2.60 17.61
C ALA A 62 -19.29 1.83 16.77
N ARG A 63 -18.48 1.03 17.42
CA ARG A 63 -17.40 0.25 16.78
C ARG A 63 -17.93 -0.65 15.65
N GLU A 64 -19.07 -1.30 15.86
CA GLU A 64 -19.69 -2.21 14.91
C GLU A 64 -20.08 -1.49 13.62
N GLU A 65 -20.49 -0.23 13.73
CA GLU A 65 -20.80 0.60 12.57
C GLU A 65 -19.54 1.03 11.81
N TYR A 66 -18.45 1.32 12.51
CA TYR A 66 -17.15 1.53 11.85
C TYR A 66 -16.71 0.27 11.11
N VAL A 67 -16.80 -0.90 11.71
CA VAL A 67 -16.49 -2.18 11.07
C VAL A 67 -17.31 -2.38 9.78
N ALA A 68 -18.63 -2.09 9.84
CA ALA A 68 -19.49 -2.18 8.66
C ALA A 68 -19.07 -1.21 7.54
N ARG A 69 -18.71 0.05 7.89
CA ARG A 69 -18.22 1.05 6.94
C ARG A 69 -16.89 0.66 6.33
N ILE A 70 -15.95 0.14 7.13
CA ILE A 70 -14.67 -0.35 6.65
C ILE A 70 -14.86 -1.51 5.66
N ARG A 71 -15.75 -2.46 5.98
CA ARG A 71 -16.09 -3.57 5.07
C ARG A 71 -16.67 -3.07 3.74
N ARG A 72 -17.48 -2.02 3.76
CA ARG A 72 -17.99 -1.38 2.52
C ARG A 72 -16.86 -0.75 1.72
N VAL A 73 -15.92 -0.05 2.35
CA VAL A 73 -14.74 0.50 1.67
C VAL A 73 -13.89 -0.64 1.07
N ALA A 74 -13.65 -1.69 1.87
CA ALA A 74 -12.80 -2.82 1.48
C ALA A 74 -13.45 -3.77 0.45
N SER A 75 -14.77 -3.65 0.21
CA SER A 75 -15.47 -4.45 -0.80
C SER A 75 -15.26 -3.96 -2.23
N HIS A 76 -14.82 -2.71 -2.41
CA HIS A 76 -14.46 -2.18 -3.73
C HIS A 76 -13.13 -2.75 -4.20
N ALA A 77 -13.02 -3.02 -5.49
CA ALA A 77 -11.75 -3.47 -6.05
C ALA A 77 -10.74 -2.30 -6.09
N PRO A 78 -9.47 -2.51 -5.73
CA PRO A 78 -8.47 -1.45 -5.66
C PRO A 78 -8.12 -0.83 -7.03
N TRP A 79 -8.51 -1.45 -8.14
CA TRP A 79 -8.36 -0.95 -9.51
C TRP A 79 -9.58 -0.17 -10.03
N GLU A 80 -10.70 -0.15 -9.28
CA GLU A 80 -11.87 0.65 -9.66
C GLU A 80 -11.56 2.14 -9.59
N ASP A 81 -12.24 2.93 -10.43
CA ASP A 81 -12.12 4.38 -10.40
C ASP A 81 -12.60 4.95 -9.06
N PRO A 82 -11.98 6.03 -8.58
CA PRO A 82 -12.41 6.68 -7.35
C PRO A 82 -13.87 7.12 -7.42
N LEU A 83 -14.64 6.83 -6.39
CA LEU A 83 -16.01 7.34 -6.30
C LEU A 83 -16.03 8.86 -6.19
N PRO A 84 -17.04 9.54 -6.77
CA PRO A 84 -17.33 10.95 -6.50
C PRO A 84 -17.48 11.19 -4.99
N ALA A 85 -17.04 12.32 -4.49
CA ALA A 85 -17.01 12.62 -3.05
C ALA A 85 -18.35 12.35 -2.34
N ALA A 86 -19.48 12.65 -2.99
CA ALA A 86 -20.81 12.42 -2.44
C ALA A 86 -21.20 10.93 -2.32
N ALA A 87 -20.60 10.06 -3.13
CA ALA A 87 -20.88 8.61 -3.13
C ALA A 87 -19.93 7.82 -2.22
N ARG A 88 -18.88 8.44 -1.70
CA ARG A 88 -17.89 7.78 -0.83
C ARG A 88 -18.50 7.40 0.52
N VAL A 89 -18.00 6.32 1.08
CA VAL A 89 -18.36 5.89 2.44
C VAL A 89 -17.84 6.94 3.45
N VAL A 90 -18.75 7.52 4.23
CA VAL A 90 -18.38 8.50 5.25
C VAL A 90 -17.84 7.81 6.48
N ILE A 91 -16.67 8.23 6.94
CA ILE A 91 -16.06 7.85 8.22
C ILE A 91 -16.22 9.07 9.17
N PRO A 92 -17.22 9.06 10.07
CA PRO A 92 -17.52 10.21 10.90
C PRO A 92 -16.58 10.34 12.10
N GLY A 93 -16.39 11.56 12.59
CA GLY A 93 -15.66 11.87 13.83
C GLY A 93 -14.14 11.89 13.71
N TYR A 94 -13.59 11.82 12.49
CA TYR A 94 -12.16 11.81 12.22
C TYR A 94 -11.81 12.64 10.99
N ALA A 95 -10.62 13.24 11.00
CA ALA A 95 -10.16 14.07 9.89
C ALA A 95 -9.34 13.29 8.84
N SER A 96 -8.82 12.10 9.18
CA SER A 96 -7.91 11.35 8.33
C SER A 96 -7.92 9.85 8.63
N LEU A 97 -7.37 9.06 7.71
CA LEU A 97 -7.16 7.63 7.92
C LEU A 97 -6.18 7.38 9.08
N TYR A 98 -5.14 8.19 9.19
CA TYR A 98 -4.15 8.07 10.26
C TYR A 98 -4.79 8.25 11.64
N GLU A 99 -5.54 9.34 11.83
CA GLU A 99 -6.24 9.61 13.09
C GLU A 99 -7.26 8.51 13.42
N PHE A 100 -8.09 8.16 12.44
CA PHE A 100 -9.09 7.09 12.58
C PHE A 100 -8.45 5.76 12.98
N SER A 101 -7.42 5.33 12.27
CA SER A 101 -6.79 4.04 12.52
C SER A 101 -6.01 4.00 13.83
N ARG A 102 -5.48 5.14 14.30
CA ARG A 102 -4.84 5.24 15.61
C ARG A 102 -5.80 4.97 16.76
N GLU A 103 -7.03 5.50 16.67
CA GLU A 103 -8.03 5.35 17.73
C GLU A 103 -8.91 4.11 17.55
N GLN A 104 -9.12 3.66 16.32
CA GLN A 104 -10.03 2.56 15.97
C GLN A 104 -9.29 1.36 15.36
N GLU A 105 -8.06 1.12 15.79
CA GLU A 105 -7.21 0.03 15.25
C GLU A 105 -7.93 -1.32 15.23
N ALA A 106 -8.60 -1.68 16.33
CA ALA A 106 -9.33 -2.95 16.43
C ALA A 106 -10.48 -3.05 15.40
N ALA A 107 -11.21 -1.93 15.16
CA ALA A 107 -12.28 -1.90 14.17
C ALA A 107 -11.71 -1.98 12.75
N VAL A 108 -10.58 -1.32 12.49
CA VAL A 108 -9.88 -1.38 11.19
C VAL A 108 -9.41 -2.80 10.90
N LYS A 109 -8.73 -3.43 11.84
CA LYS A 109 -8.24 -4.82 11.71
C LYS A 109 -9.39 -5.81 11.48
N GLU A 110 -10.53 -5.63 12.14
CA GLU A 110 -11.72 -6.47 11.94
C GLU A 110 -12.42 -6.21 10.60
N GLY A 111 -12.47 -4.95 10.18
CA GLY A 111 -13.17 -4.53 8.97
C GLY A 111 -12.42 -4.83 7.68
N LEU A 112 -11.07 -4.85 7.72
CA LEU A 112 -10.25 -5.17 6.55
C LEU A 112 -10.39 -6.66 6.19
N VAL A 113 -11.14 -6.93 5.13
CA VAL A 113 -11.46 -8.28 4.64
C VAL A 113 -10.61 -8.68 3.43
N GLY A 114 -10.68 -9.95 3.02
CA GLY A 114 -10.10 -10.41 1.77
C GLY A 114 -8.68 -10.99 1.89
N ARG A 115 -8.26 -11.39 3.10
CA ARG A 115 -6.96 -12.04 3.33
C ARG A 115 -6.77 -13.31 2.48
N PHE A 116 -7.78 -14.17 2.44
CA PHE A 116 -7.72 -15.42 1.69
C PHE A 116 -7.44 -15.18 0.20
N TRP A 117 -8.21 -14.29 -0.43
CA TRP A 117 -8.04 -13.96 -1.85
C TRP A 117 -6.69 -13.32 -2.13
N THR A 118 -6.15 -12.54 -1.19
CA THR A 118 -4.80 -11.97 -1.30
C THR A 118 -3.74 -13.06 -1.34
N LEU A 119 -3.86 -14.09 -0.52
CA LEU A 119 -2.88 -15.19 -0.47
C LEU A 119 -2.88 -16.06 -1.73
N VAL A 120 -4.05 -16.27 -2.33
CA VAL A 120 -4.19 -17.10 -3.55
C VAL A 120 -4.04 -16.32 -4.85
N HIS A 121 -3.91 -14.98 -4.76
CA HIS A 121 -3.81 -14.15 -5.94
C HIS A 121 -2.50 -14.44 -6.70
N TRP A 122 -2.60 -14.56 -8.03
CA TRP A 122 -1.48 -14.87 -8.91
C TRP A 122 -0.23 -13.99 -8.70
N THR A 123 -0.42 -12.73 -8.33
CA THR A 123 0.69 -11.81 -8.07
C THR A 123 1.68 -12.33 -7.03
N ASN A 124 1.21 -13.08 -6.04
CA ASN A 124 2.07 -13.64 -4.99
C ASN A 124 2.94 -14.79 -5.50
N TRP A 125 2.49 -15.50 -6.52
CA TRP A 125 3.22 -16.61 -7.13
C TRP A 125 4.22 -16.15 -8.18
N ARG A 126 4.08 -14.96 -8.73
CA ARG A 126 5.03 -14.41 -9.72
C ARG A 126 6.45 -14.35 -9.20
N VAL A 127 6.64 -14.21 -7.89
CA VAL A 127 7.95 -14.04 -7.27
C VAL A 127 8.91 -15.21 -7.53
N VAL A 128 8.40 -16.42 -7.74
CA VAL A 128 9.21 -17.63 -7.98
C VAL A 128 9.73 -17.73 -9.42
N PHE A 129 9.14 -16.98 -10.35
CA PHE A 129 9.57 -17.03 -11.74
C PHE A 129 10.76 -16.10 -12.02
N PRO A 130 11.69 -16.49 -12.89
CA PRO A 130 12.77 -15.62 -13.32
C PRO A 130 12.23 -14.54 -14.25
N PHE A 131 12.21 -13.30 -13.78
CA PHE A 131 11.87 -12.15 -14.62
C PHE A 131 13.14 -11.44 -15.10
N PRO A 132 13.24 -11.12 -16.41
CA PRO A 132 14.40 -10.45 -16.95
C PRO A 132 14.48 -8.99 -16.50
N ARG A 133 15.68 -8.40 -16.57
CA ARG A 133 15.93 -7.01 -16.14
C ARG A 133 15.04 -5.98 -16.86
N TRP A 134 14.68 -6.19 -18.13
CA TRP A 134 13.78 -5.30 -18.84
C TRP A 134 12.36 -5.24 -18.20
N HIS A 135 11.94 -6.31 -17.54
CA HIS A 135 10.68 -6.31 -16.79
C HIS A 135 10.75 -5.35 -15.60
N GLN A 136 11.87 -5.32 -14.86
CA GLN A 136 12.08 -4.41 -13.74
C GLN A 136 12.12 -2.95 -14.22
N GLU A 137 12.77 -2.69 -15.34
CA GLU A 137 12.77 -1.36 -15.98
C GLU A 137 11.36 -0.93 -16.38
N ARG A 138 10.55 -1.86 -16.91
CA ARG A 138 9.15 -1.59 -17.25
C ARG A 138 8.34 -1.25 -15.99
N VAL A 139 8.51 -2.00 -14.90
CA VAL A 139 7.83 -1.72 -13.61
C VAL A 139 8.19 -0.32 -13.10
N ALA A 140 9.47 0.05 -13.13
CA ALA A 140 9.91 1.38 -12.70
C ALA A 140 9.28 2.49 -13.55
N ARG A 141 9.30 2.34 -14.88
CA ARG A 141 8.72 3.32 -15.81
C ARG A 141 7.21 3.47 -15.60
N GLU A 142 6.49 2.36 -15.52
CA GLU A 142 5.05 2.37 -15.28
C GLU A 142 4.69 3.01 -13.93
N ALA A 143 5.47 2.69 -12.88
CA ALA A 143 5.29 3.31 -11.58
C ALA A 143 5.51 4.83 -11.62
N MET A 144 6.54 5.30 -12.32
CA MET A 144 6.78 6.74 -12.51
C MET A 144 5.61 7.42 -13.23
N THR A 145 5.07 6.79 -14.28
CA THR A 145 3.90 7.33 -15.03
C THR A 145 2.68 7.46 -14.13
N GLU A 146 2.34 6.42 -13.37
CA GLU A 146 1.22 6.47 -12.41
C GLU A 146 1.40 7.60 -11.38
N LEU A 147 2.61 7.72 -10.83
CA LEU A 147 2.91 8.75 -9.83
C LEU A 147 2.85 10.16 -10.42
N GLN A 148 3.25 10.36 -11.66
CA GLN A 148 3.11 11.65 -12.37
C GLN A 148 1.63 12.04 -12.55
N GLU A 149 0.76 11.06 -12.68
CA GLU A 149 -0.68 11.25 -12.77
C GLU A 149 -1.36 11.30 -11.38
N GLY A 150 -0.56 11.31 -10.30
CA GLY A 150 -1.05 11.40 -8.92
C GLY A 150 -1.63 10.09 -8.37
N ARG A 151 -1.39 8.96 -9.02
CA ARG A 151 -1.86 7.65 -8.57
C ARG A 151 -0.76 6.91 -7.82
N PRO A 152 -0.96 6.58 -6.53
CA PRO A 152 -0.04 5.71 -5.79
C PRO A 152 0.02 4.31 -6.40
N VAL A 153 1.18 3.68 -6.32
CA VAL A 153 1.43 2.37 -6.91
C VAL A 153 1.74 1.35 -5.83
N GLN A 154 0.92 0.33 -5.72
CA GLN A 154 1.21 -0.80 -4.86
C GLN A 154 2.24 -1.72 -5.51
N LEU A 155 3.33 -1.98 -4.79
CA LEU A 155 4.44 -2.82 -5.22
C LEU A 155 4.59 -4.02 -4.28
N LEU A 156 4.60 -5.22 -4.85
CA LEU A 156 5.15 -6.39 -4.19
C LEU A 156 6.66 -6.36 -4.39
N VAL A 157 7.40 -6.41 -3.31
CA VAL A 157 8.86 -6.43 -3.29
C VAL A 157 9.37 -7.73 -2.66
N THR A 158 10.40 -8.34 -3.27
CA THR A 158 10.94 -9.61 -2.81
C THR A 158 12.42 -9.72 -3.11
N ASN A 159 13.17 -10.38 -2.22
CA ASN A 159 14.58 -10.76 -2.41
C ASN A 159 14.74 -12.25 -2.74
N PHE A 160 13.68 -12.89 -3.29
CA PHE A 160 13.78 -14.30 -3.73
C PHE A 160 15.09 -14.57 -4.49
N PRO A 161 15.85 -15.65 -4.20
CA PRO A 161 15.42 -16.86 -3.48
C PRO A 161 15.65 -16.87 -1.96
N THR A 162 16.17 -15.83 -1.35
CA THR A 162 16.47 -15.83 0.10
C THR A 162 15.22 -15.83 0.98
N TRP A 163 14.05 -15.40 0.47
CA TRP A 163 12.75 -15.37 1.17
C TRP A 163 12.70 -14.54 2.47
N GLU A 164 13.72 -13.75 2.74
CA GLU A 164 13.73 -12.84 3.90
C GLU A 164 12.76 -11.67 3.71
N LEU A 165 12.55 -11.27 2.46
CA LEU A 165 11.65 -10.23 2.07
C LEU A 165 10.61 -10.75 1.06
N ASN A 166 9.36 -10.75 1.46
CA ASN A 166 8.18 -10.90 0.59
C ASN A 166 7.11 -9.95 1.13
N HIS A 167 7.14 -8.71 0.67
CA HIS A 167 6.45 -7.61 1.30
C HIS A 167 5.75 -6.71 0.30
N THR A 168 4.77 -5.94 0.75
CA THR A 168 4.03 -5.02 -0.08
C THR A 168 4.12 -3.61 0.47
N VAL A 169 4.50 -2.68 -0.39
CA VAL A 169 4.60 -1.25 -0.09
C VAL A 169 3.81 -0.42 -1.09
N ILE A 170 3.54 0.85 -0.77
CA ILE A 170 2.91 1.80 -1.69
C ILE A 170 3.90 2.91 -2.03
N ALA A 171 4.36 2.94 -3.28
CA ALA A 171 5.07 4.10 -3.80
C ALA A 171 4.07 5.26 -4.01
N TYR A 172 4.38 6.44 -3.45
CA TYR A 172 3.52 7.62 -3.55
C TYR A 172 4.23 8.87 -4.05
N SER A 173 5.56 8.83 -4.14
CA SER A 173 6.35 9.85 -4.83
C SER A 173 7.66 9.26 -5.33
N TYR A 174 8.35 9.97 -6.22
CA TYR A 174 9.69 9.62 -6.64
C TYR A 174 10.52 10.87 -6.94
N ARG A 175 11.82 10.69 -6.94
CA ARG A 175 12.80 11.68 -7.45
C ARG A 175 13.92 10.96 -8.19
N LEU A 176 14.61 11.70 -9.04
CA LEU A 176 15.84 11.22 -9.67
C LEU A 176 17.04 11.66 -8.82
N ASP A 177 18.03 10.80 -8.69
CA ASP A 177 19.33 11.19 -8.16
C ASP A 177 20.23 11.78 -9.27
N PRO A 178 21.41 12.31 -8.94
CA PRO A 178 22.35 12.85 -9.95
C PRO A 178 22.81 11.82 -10.99
N SER A 179 22.79 10.53 -10.66
CA SER A 179 23.12 9.43 -11.59
C SER A 179 21.94 9.01 -12.45
N GLY A 180 20.76 9.60 -12.24
CA GLY A 180 19.53 9.28 -12.94
C GLY A 180 18.78 8.08 -12.39
N ASN A 181 19.21 7.49 -11.28
CA ASN A 181 18.45 6.44 -10.61
C ASN A 181 17.13 6.98 -10.06
N VAL A 182 16.13 6.12 -9.94
CA VAL A 182 14.80 6.51 -9.45
C VAL A 182 14.67 6.12 -7.99
N LEU A 183 14.51 7.12 -7.12
CA LEU A 183 14.29 6.92 -5.69
C LEU A 183 12.79 7.05 -5.40
N PHE A 184 12.12 5.93 -5.19
CA PHE A 184 10.72 5.89 -4.78
C PHE A 184 10.61 6.06 -3.27
N THR A 185 9.76 6.99 -2.83
CA THR A 185 9.32 7.10 -1.44
C THR A 185 8.08 6.23 -1.29
N VAL A 186 8.10 5.36 -0.28
CA VAL A 186 7.05 4.38 -0.10
C VAL A 186 6.43 4.45 1.30
N TYR A 187 5.15 4.14 1.40
CA TYR A 187 4.53 3.72 2.65
C TYR A 187 4.83 2.24 2.84
N ASP A 188 5.49 1.92 3.94
CA ASP A 188 5.74 0.56 4.41
C ASP A 188 4.75 0.24 5.53
N PRO A 189 3.85 -0.76 5.35
CA PRO A 189 2.94 -1.14 6.42
C PRO A 189 3.62 -1.61 7.72
N ASN A 190 4.88 -2.01 7.68
CA ASN A 190 5.63 -2.40 8.87
C ASN A 190 6.19 -1.20 9.64
N ASP A 191 6.33 -0.03 8.99
CA ASP A 191 6.79 1.20 9.61
C ASP A 191 5.80 2.36 9.36
N PRO A 192 4.81 2.56 10.25
CA PRO A 192 3.85 3.64 10.10
C PRO A 192 4.41 5.01 10.49
N LEU A 193 5.62 5.08 11.05
CA LEU A 193 6.21 6.31 11.60
C LEU A 193 7.10 7.03 10.59
N GLU A 194 7.78 6.28 9.71
CA GLU A 194 8.71 6.86 8.76
C GLU A 194 8.52 6.29 7.34
N PRO A 195 8.64 7.14 6.31
CA PRO A 195 8.60 6.67 4.93
C PRO A 195 9.78 5.74 4.60
N GLY A 196 9.46 4.62 3.95
CA GLY A 196 10.46 3.73 3.37
C GLY A 196 11.01 4.27 2.05
N ARG A 197 12.03 3.57 1.52
CA ARG A 197 12.65 3.89 0.22
C ARG A 197 12.98 2.64 -0.55
N VAL A 198 12.61 2.66 -1.82
CA VAL A 198 13.00 1.66 -2.82
C VAL A 198 13.68 2.41 -3.97
N THR A 199 14.87 1.98 -4.37
CA THR A 199 15.62 2.60 -5.46
C THR A 199 15.61 1.69 -6.69
N PHE A 200 15.41 2.26 -7.87
CA PHE A 200 15.65 1.58 -9.13
C PHE A 200 16.96 2.10 -9.75
N ASP A 201 17.96 1.22 -9.78
CA ASP A 201 19.23 1.46 -10.45
C ASP A 201 19.04 1.28 -11.96
N ARG A 202 19.25 2.36 -12.71
CA ARG A 202 19.07 2.38 -14.17
C ARG A 202 20.16 1.64 -14.92
N ALA A 203 21.39 1.67 -14.43
CA ALA A 203 22.52 1.01 -15.07
C ALA A 203 22.37 -0.52 -14.94
N GLU A 204 22.06 -0.98 -13.75
CA GLU A 204 21.87 -2.40 -13.45
C GLU A 204 20.46 -2.92 -13.81
N ARG A 205 19.51 -2.02 -14.10
CA ARG A 205 18.08 -2.33 -14.35
C ARG A 205 17.48 -3.21 -13.27
N ARG A 206 17.74 -2.87 -12.00
CA ARG A 206 17.24 -3.60 -10.85
C ARG A 206 16.74 -2.67 -9.76
N PHE A 207 15.84 -3.20 -8.94
CA PHE A 207 15.44 -2.52 -7.72
C PHE A 207 16.34 -2.92 -6.55
N GLU A 208 16.43 -2.00 -5.58
CA GLU A 208 17.11 -2.17 -4.29
C GLU A 208 16.19 -1.71 -3.16
N ALA A 209 16.14 -2.49 -2.08
CA ALA A 209 15.58 -2.06 -0.82
C ALA A 209 16.60 -1.13 -0.16
N SER A 210 16.41 0.19 -0.30
CA SER A 210 17.33 1.17 0.26
C SER A 210 17.01 1.49 1.73
N ARG A 211 15.72 1.45 2.08
CA ARG A 211 15.21 1.59 3.44
C ARG A 211 13.79 1.00 3.50
N LEU A 212 13.68 -0.23 3.93
CA LEU A 212 12.44 -0.87 4.33
C LEU A 212 12.59 -1.40 5.74
N TYR A 213 11.51 -1.42 6.48
CA TYR A 213 11.54 -1.86 7.87
C TYR A 213 12.12 -3.28 7.96
N ASP A 214 13.07 -3.45 8.88
CA ASP A 214 13.70 -4.74 9.20
C ASP A 214 14.38 -5.48 8.02
N THR A 215 14.61 -4.78 6.93
CA THR A 215 15.24 -5.33 5.73
C THR A 215 16.61 -4.71 5.53
N ASN A 216 17.63 -5.56 5.39
CA ASN A 216 18.96 -5.08 5.01
C ASN A 216 18.90 -4.47 3.61
N PRO A 217 19.60 -3.33 3.37
CA PRO A 217 19.73 -2.80 2.02
C PRO A 217 20.29 -3.83 1.07
N GLY A 218 19.70 -3.95 -0.11
CA GLY A 218 20.16 -4.91 -1.10
C GLY A 218 19.23 -5.08 -2.30
N PRO A 219 19.64 -5.92 -3.26
CA PRO A 219 18.88 -6.15 -4.49
C PRO A 219 17.56 -6.86 -4.22
N ILE A 220 16.51 -6.34 -4.85
CA ILE A 220 15.16 -6.90 -4.80
C ILE A 220 14.55 -6.95 -6.20
N ARG A 221 13.43 -7.66 -6.32
CA ARG A 221 12.52 -7.56 -7.46
C ARG A 221 11.25 -6.87 -7.03
N ALA A 222 10.71 -6.03 -7.90
CA ALA A 222 9.45 -5.33 -7.67
C ALA A 222 8.42 -5.71 -8.74
N PHE A 223 7.16 -5.82 -8.33
CA PHE A 223 6.04 -6.14 -9.19
C PHE A 223 4.88 -5.21 -8.87
N ARG A 224 4.25 -4.61 -9.89
CA ARG A 224 3.02 -3.85 -9.69
C ARG A 224 1.89 -4.78 -9.28
N MET A 225 1.05 -4.31 -8.35
CA MET A 225 -0.11 -5.04 -7.85
C MET A 225 -1.40 -4.25 -8.04
N TYR A 226 -2.49 -4.96 -8.18
CA TYR A 226 -3.86 -4.44 -8.14
C TYR A 226 -4.12 -3.27 -9.10
N TYR A 227 -3.51 -3.31 -10.27
CA TYR A 227 -3.81 -2.38 -11.35
C TYR A 227 -4.83 -2.94 -12.35
N TRP A 228 -5.15 -4.23 -12.24
CA TRP A 228 -6.16 -4.95 -13.00
C TRP A 228 -6.64 -6.19 -12.25
N ALA A 229 -7.81 -6.75 -12.65
CA ALA A 229 -8.49 -7.83 -11.93
C ALA A 229 -7.67 -9.10 -11.68
N LEU A 230 -6.67 -9.37 -12.49
CA LEU A 230 -5.81 -10.57 -12.37
C LEU A 230 -4.36 -10.25 -11.98
N LEU A 231 -4.01 -8.97 -11.81
CA LEU A 231 -2.61 -8.55 -11.61
C LEU A 231 -2.45 -7.55 -10.46
#